data_fb8cb939d262f2b1190d70998133469e
#
_entry.id   fb8cb939d262f2b1190d70998133469e
#
_cell.length_a   1.000
_cell.length_b   1.000
_cell.length_c   1.000
_cell.angle_alpha   90.00
_cell.angle_beta   90.00
_cell.angle_gamma   90.00
#
_symmetry.space_group_name_H-M   'P 1'
#
loop_
_entity.id
_entity.type
_entity.pdbx_description
1 polymer ?
#
loop_
_entity_poly.entity_id
_entity_poly.type
_entity_poly.pdbx_seq_one_letter_code
_entity_poly.pdbx_strand_id
1 'polypeptide(L)'
;MALSTNSKRISDKQLFVTALAASVAASSEAAGSSNSSSANHATFGDITSGSGKCVTGNPNKGGVTRNQVDWVWKNTMSKYVPDFKNLIFDQLVTNKGKLSYCFQAVLEQQINLWNHWLAGYECWPFNHINVDIVGCAVKDKSIMDWSDDSLGTIYEGILDGEGSPKCPDECYSRQGQTDTSGCKGKPFNMSLWPSTSVGEGAVGTGGDWGQRIEVNHFLEYLDKEHQMTLLHEMGHGFGLPEMYVAENKPSGYPTCVMDENFSLTDGDGWLLRSILENIKSRYKF
;
A
#
# COMPACT_ATOMS: atom_id res chain seq x y z
N MET A 1 -10.29 21.73 -43.36
CA MET A 1 -9.09 22.05 -42.56
C MET A 1 -9.03 21.04 -41.46
N ALA A 2 -8.17 20.04 -41.58
CA ALA A 2 -8.00 18.99 -40.59
C ALA A 2 -6.82 19.39 -39.67
N LEU A 3 -7.10 19.55 -38.39
CA LEU A 3 -6.07 19.76 -37.38
C LEU A 3 -5.41 18.39 -37.06
N SER A 4 -4.19 18.23 -37.48
CA SER A 4 -3.33 17.12 -37.17
C SER A 4 -2.86 17.27 -35.72
N THR A 5 -3.39 16.47 -34.79
CA THR A 5 -2.84 16.30 -33.45
C THR A 5 -1.66 15.34 -33.53
N ASN A 6 -0.44 15.87 -33.58
CA ASN A 6 0.78 15.11 -33.37
C ASN A 6 0.88 14.78 -31.84
N SER A 7 0.22 13.73 -31.44
CA SER A 7 0.52 13.08 -30.17
C SER A 7 1.85 12.35 -30.33
N LYS A 8 2.94 12.92 -29.83
CA LYS A 8 4.20 12.19 -29.65
C LYS A 8 3.93 11.05 -28.67
N ARG A 9 3.81 9.84 -29.16
CA ARG A 9 3.91 8.65 -28.32
C ARG A 9 5.30 8.66 -27.69
N ILE A 10 5.37 8.96 -26.40
CA ILE A 10 6.54 8.69 -25.59
C ILE A 10 6.70 7.17 -25.63
N SER A 11 7.88 6.69 -26.00
CA SER A 11 8.10 5.24 -26.10
C SER A 11 8.00 4.65 -24.69
N ASP A 12 7.45 3.42 -24.57
CA ASP A 12 7.32 2.70 -23.30
C ASP A 12 8.65 2.67 -22.51
N LYS A 13 9.78 2.72 -23.19
CA LYS A 13 11.12 2.82 -22.59
C LYS A 13 11.35 4.10 -21.79
N GLN A 14 10.89 5.27 -22.28
CA GLN A 14 11.06 6.55 -21.59
C GLN A 14 10.16 6.70 -20.35
N LEU A 15 8.97 6.11 -20.39
CA LEU A 15 8.02 6.15 -19.28
C LEU A 15 8.56 5.43 -18.02
N PHE A 16 9.11 4.23 -18.19
CA PHE A 16 9.68 3.47 -17.06
C PHE A 16 10.86 4.17 -16.39
N VAL A 17 11.76 4.72 -17.19
CA VAL A 17 12.96 5.40 -16.71
C VAL A 17 12.62 6.68 -15.95
N THR A 18 11.67 7.47 -16.46
CA THR A 18 11.25 8.73 -15.81
C THR A 18 10.54 8.47 -14.47
N ALA A 19 9.71 7.44 -14.39
CA ALA A 19 9.01 7.10 -13.15
C ALA A 19 9.99 6.67 -12.05
N LEU A 20 11.00 5.88 -12.41
CA LEU A 20 11.98 5.38 -11.46
C LEU A 20 12.93 6.50 -10.96
N ALA A 21 13.36 7.39 -11.86
CA ALA A 21 14.20 8.53 -11.50
C ALA A 21 13.46 9.53 -10.57
N ALA A 22 12.19 9.81 -10.85
CA ALA A 22 11.38 10.68 -10.00
C ALA A 22 11.17 10.11 -8.59
N SER A 23 10.97 8.79 -8.48
CA SER A 23 10.76 8.14 -7.20
C SER A 23 12.02 8.08 -6.33
N VAL A 24 13.20 7.94 -6.94
CA VAL A 24 14.48 8.01 -6.21
C VAL A 24 14.77 9.42 -5.71
N ALA A 25 14.43 10.46 -6.49
CA ALA A 25 14.60 11.85 -6.06
C ALA A 25 13.65 12.19 -4.88
N ALA A 26 12.42 11.71 -4.89
CA ALA A 26 11.47 11.92 -3.79
C ALA A 26 11.93 11.23 -2.48
N SER A 27 12.55 10.04 -2.57
CA SER A 27 13.05 9.34 -1.37
C SER A 27 14.30 9.99 -0.75
N SER A 28 15.11 10.71 -1.53
CA SER A 28 16.30 11.40 -1.02
C SER A 28 15.97 12.72 -0.32
N GLU A 29 14.86 13.37 -0.64
CA GLU A 29 14.41 14.59 0.03
C GLU A 29 13.61 14.32 1.32
N ALA A 30 12.96 13.17 1.43
CA ALA A 30 12.22 12.78 2.64
C ALA A 30 13.13 12.40 3.83
N ALA A 31 14.41 12.20 3.64
CA ALA A 31 15.39 11.95 4.70
C ALA A 31 15.83 13.21 5.49
N GLY A 32 15.32 14.37 5.12
CA GLY A 32 15.63 15.65 5.75
C GLY A 32 14.50 16.17 6.65
N SER A 33 14.66 16.00 7.94
CA SER A 33 13.91 16.67 9.01
C SER A 33 12.50 16.15 9.29
N SER A 34 12.39 15.09 10.06
CA SER A 34 11.20 14.78 10.84
C SER A 34 11.09 15.73 12.05
N ASN A 35 10.73 16.97 11.83
CA ASN A 35 9.96 17.66 12.83
C ASN A 35 8.52 17.18 12.64
N SER A 36 8.14 16.14 13.37
CA SER A 36 6.75 15.76 13.52
C SER A 36 6.04 16.91 14.21
N SER A 37 5.53 17.86 13.43
CA SER A 37 4.41 18.64 13.88
C SER A 37 3.36 17.62 14.28
N SER A 38 2.94 17.62 15.53
CA SER A 38 1.84 16.83 16.03
C SER A 38 0.64 17.09 15.12
N ALA A 39 0.44 16.25 14.13
CA ALA A 39 -0.73 16.28 13.29
C ALA A 39 -1.91 16.21 14.25
N ASN A 40 -2.86 17.09 14.04
CA ASN A 40 -3.98 17.27 14.92
C ASN A 40 -4.89 16.06 14.81
N HIS A 41 -4.66 15.03 15.64
CA HIS A 41 -5.46 13.80 15.70
C HIS A 41 -6.89 14.03 16.25
N ALA A 42 -7.31 15.27 16.33
CA ALA A 42 -8.61 15.64 16.84
C ALA A 42 -9.78 14.95 16.13
N THR A 43 -9.60 14.61 14.84
CA THR A 43 -10.59 13.89 14.05
C THR A 43 -10.76 12.43 14.47
N PHE A 44 -9.74 11.81 15.07
CA PHE A 44 -9.73 10.40 15.44
C PHE A 44 -9.88 10.12 16.94
N GLY A 45 -10.25 11.12 17.69
CA GLY A 45 -10.24 11.05 19.14
C GLY A 45 -8.81 11.18 19.71
N ASP A 46 -8.68 10.91 21.00
CA ASP A 46 -7.46 11.19 21.78
C ASP A 46 -6.33 10.20 21.47
N ILE A 47 -5.76 10.26 20.26
CA ILE A 47 -4.59 9.46 19.89
C ILE A 47 -3.35 10.28 20.19
N THR A 48 -2.56 9.82 21.14
CA THR A 48 -1.23 10.34 21.37
C THR A 48 -0.22 9.33 20.83
N SER A 49 0.40 9.64 19.71
CA SER A 49 1.50 8.84 19.18
C SER A 49 2.73 8.99 20.07
N GLY A 50 3.50 7.92 20.23
CA GLY A 50 4.85 7.97 20.82
C GLY A 50 4.95 7.98 22.34
N SER A 51 3.87 7.85 23.10
CA SER A 51 3.92 7.84 24.58
C SER A 51 4.14 6.46 25.21
N GLY A 52 4.22 5.40 24.42
CA GLY A 52 4.24 4.01 24.91
C GLY A 52 2.96 3.58 25.61
N LYS A 53 1.91 4.38 25.55
CA LYS A 53 0.59 4.07 26.11
C LYS A 53 -0.33 3.55 25.00
N CYS A 54 -1.08 2.50 25.34
CA CYS A 54 -2.15 2.02 24.49
C CYS A 54 -3.32 2.99 24.55
N VAL A 55 -3.72 3.56 23.43
CA VAL A 55 -4.86 4.48 23.34
C VAL A 55 -6.00 3.84 22.56
N THR A 56 -7.20 4.19 22.94
CA THR A 56 -8.44 3.87 22.24
C THR A 56 -9.05 5.13 21.71
N GLY A 57 -9.96 5.02 20.75
CA GLY A 57 -10.67 6.16 20.18
C GLY A 57 -12.18 5.90 20.11
N ASN A 58 -12.90 6.94 19.72
CA ASN A 58 -14.35 6.87 19.56
C ASN A 58 -14.74 7.36 18.15
N PRO A 59 -15.19 6.49 17.24
CA PRO A 59 -15.58 6.87 15.89
C PRO A 59 -16.73 7.89 15.87
N ASN A 60 -17.61 7.89 16.90
CA ASN A 60 -18.74 8.81 16.95
C ASN A 60 -18.34 10.29 17.13
N LYS A 61 -17.06 10.58 17.31
CA LYS A 61 -16.52 11.96 17.32
C LYS A 61 -16.10 12.45 15.94
N GLY A 62 -16.06 11.57 14.93
CA GLY A 62 -15.66 11.87 13.56
C GLY A 62 -16.84 11.78 12.58
N GLY A 63 -16.51 11.57 11.31
CA GLY A 63 -17.48 11.46 10.21
C GLY A 63 -18.23 10.14 10.14
N VAL A 64 -17.89 9.14 10.98
CA VAL A 64 -18.45 7.80 10.99
C VAL A 64 -18.90 7.42 12.40
N THR A 65 -19.83 6.49 12.52
CA THR A 65 -20.32 6.00 13.82
C THR A 65 -19.81 4.58 14.12
N ARG A 66 -19.72 4.22 15.41
CA ARG A 66 -19.38 2.85 15.85
C ARG A 66 -20.33 1.82 15.21
N ASN A 67 -21.62 2.12 15.17
CA ASN A 67 -22.61 1.22 14.57
C ASN A 67 -22.33 0.96 13.08
N GLN A 68 -21.88 1.96 12.33
CA GLN A 68 -21.51 1.80 10.92
C GLN A 68 -20.24 0.95 10.77
N VAL A 69 -19.22 1.21 11.58
CA VAL A 69 -17.98 0.41 11.59
C VAL A 69 -18.26 -1.06 11.94
N ASP A 70 -19.02 -1.29 13.02
CA ASP A 70 -19.41 -2.63 13.46
C ASP A 70 -20.28 -3.35 12.41
N TRP A 71 -21.11 -2.60 11.69
CA TRP A 71 -21.91 -3.15 10.60
C TRP A 71 -21.01 -3.69 9.47
N VAL A 72 -20.02 -2.90 9.01
CA VAL A 72 -19.07 -3.33 7.97
C VAL A 72 -18.29 -4.55 8.44
N TRP A 73 -17.79 -4.53 9.69
CA TRP A 73 -17.13 -5.69 10.26
C TRP A 73 -18.01 -6.92 10.18
N LYS A 74 -19.19 -6.86 10.76
CA LYS A 74 -20.14 -7.99 10.86
C LYS A 74 -20.60 -8.53 9.51
N ASN A 75 -20.86 -7.64 8.57
CA ASN A 75 -21.49 -8.02 7.29
C ASN A 75 -20.47 -8.35 6.20
N THR A 76 -19.22 -7.91 6.33
CA THR A 76 -18.18 -8.05 5.31
C THR A 76 -16.90 -8.65 5.88
N MET A 77 -16.10 -7.88 6.63
CA MET A 77 -14.73 -8.22 7.01
C MET A 77 -14.62 -9.47 7.89
N SER A 78 -15.58 -9.71 8.80
CA SER A 78 -15.57 -10.90 9.67
C SER A 78 -15.65 -12.22 8.93
N LYS A 79 -16.06 -12.21 7.66
CA LYS A 79 -16.22 -13.42 6.84
C LYS A 79 -14.87 -13.95 6.29
N TYR A 80 -13.84 -13.13 6.27
CA TYR A 80 -12.53 -13.52 5.71
C TYR A 80 -11.33 -13.09 6.54
N VAL A 81 -11.35 -11.90 7.17
CA VAL A 81 -10.22 -11.37 7.94
C VAL A 81 -9.73 -12.32 9.06
N PRO A 82 -10.61 -12.97 9.86
CA PRO A 82 -10.15 -13.87 10.92
C PRO A 82 -9.33 -15.06 10.43
N ASP A 83 -9.66 -15.58 9.24
CA ASP A 83 -9.00 -16.78 8.70
C ASP A 83 -7.77 -16.44 7.84
N PHE A 84 -7.69 -15.21 7.37
CA PHE A 84 -6.61 -14.74 6.52
C PHE A 84 -5.36 -14.41 7.37
N LYS A 85 -4.20 -15.01 7.04
CA LYS A 85 -2.98 -14.95 7.84
C LYS A 85 -1.80 -14.32 7.09
N ASN A 86 -2.06 -13.43 6.15
CA ASN A 86 -1.04 -12.70 5.42
C ASN A 86 -1.39 -11.22 5.21
N LEU A 87 -2.27 -10.66 6.02
CA LEU A 87 -2.58 -9.23 5.97
C LEU A 87 -1.31 -8.39 6.17
N ILE A 88 -1.32 -7.15 5.71
CA ILE A 88 -0.22 -6.21 5.99
C ILE A 88 0.04 -6.12 7.50
N PHE A 89 -0.99 -6.18 8.35
CA PHE A 89 -0.82 -6.29 9.80
C PHE A 89 0.08 -7.45 10.20
N ASP A 90 -0.19 -8.65 9.69
CA ASP A 90 0.57 -9.86 10.01
C ASP A 90 2.02 -9.73 9.54
N GLN A 91 2.23 -9.17 8.33
CA GLN A 91 3.55 -8.92 7.76
C GLN A 91 4.35 -7.90 8.58
N LEU A 92 3.72 -6.78 8.98
CA LEU A 92 4.36 -5.75 9.80
C LEU A 92 4.78 -6.28 11.17
N VAL A 93 3.94 -7.05 11.84
CA VAL A 93 4.27 -7.64 13.14
C VAL A 93 5.40 -8.65 12.99
N THR A 94 5.33 -9.55 12.00
CA THR A 94 6.37 -10.54 11.72
C THR A 94 7.73 -9.89 11.43
N ASN A 95 7.74 -8.83 10.64
CA ASN A 95 8.95 -8.15 10.18
C ASN A 95 9.31 -6.92 11.02
N LYS A 96 8.72 -6.76 12.22
CA LYS A 96 9.05 -5.70 13.19
C LYS A 96 8.97 -4.28 12.58
N GLY A 97 7.88 -3.99 11.91
CA GLY A 97 7.60 -2.68 11.32
C GLY A 97 8.29 -2.42 9.98
N LYS A 98 8.73 -3.47 9.30
CA LYS A 98 9.34 -3.36 7.97
C LYS A 98 8.54 -4.10 6.91
N LEU A 99 8.51 -3.54 5.71
CA LEU A 99 8.05 -4.22 4.49
C LEU A 99 9.19 -4.27 3.48
N SER A 100 9.36 -5.40 2.82
CA SER A 100 10.34 -5.57 1.74
C SER A 100 9.59 -5.69 0.43
N TYR A 101 9.83 -4.75 -0.48
CA TYR A 101 9.16 -4.69 -1.77
C TYR A 101 10.09 -5.09 -2.91
N CYS A 102 9.54 -5.80 -3.84
CA CYS A 102 10.06 -5.84 -5.18
C CYS A 102 9.43 -4.67 -5.96
N PHE A 103 10.24 -3.64 -6.23
CA PHE A 103 9.91 -2.44 -7.00
C PHE A 103 9.13 -1.32 -6.25
N GLN A 104 9.73 -0.12 -6.12
CA GLN A 104 9.22 1.26 -6.06
C GLN A 104 9.25 2.07 -4.73
N ALA A 105 9.69 3.34 -4.84
CA ALA A 105 10.07 4.24 -3.74
C ALA A 105 8.93 5.06 -3.08
N VAL A 106 7.76 5.22 -3.72
CA VAL A 106 6.62 5.97 -3.13
C VAL A 106 5.88 5.19 -2.05
N LEU A 107 6.18 3.90 -1.93
CA LEU A 107 5.48 2.97 -1.05
C LEU A 107 5.59 3.35 0.43
N GLU A 108 6.76 3.83 0.88
CA GLU A 108 6.95 4.19 2.28
C GLU A 108 6.06 5.36 2.70
N GLN A 109 5.91 6.37 1.84
CA GLN A 109 5.00 7.46 2.10
C GLN A 109 3.55 6.96 2.22
N GLN A 110 3.08 6.19 1.25
CA GLN A 110 1.69 5.74 1.20
C GLN A 110 1.35 4.77 2.35
N ILE A 111 2.23 3.83 2.69
CA ILE A 111 1.99 2.92 3.82
C ILE A 111 1.98 3.68 5.15
N ASN A 112 2.76 4.75 5.30
CA ASN A 112 2.75 5.55 6.51
C ASN A 112 1.51 6.45 6.63
N LEU A 113 0.84 6.81 5.55
CA LEU A 113 -0.50 7.41 5.62
C LEU A 113 -1.50 6.45 6.28
N TRP A 114 -1.48 5.17 5.95
CA TRP A 114 -2.26 4.15 6.64
C TRP A 114 -1.82 3.96 8.09
N ASN A 115 -0.51 3.84 8.34
CA ASN A 115 0.03 3.63 9.69
C ASN A 115 -0.26 4.78 10.64
N HIS A 116 -0.44 5.99 10.12
CA HIS A 116 -0.84 7.15 10.93
C HIS A 116 -2.12 6.89 11.74
N TRP A 117 -3.08 6.14 11.19
CA TRP A 117 -4.30 5.73 11.87
C TRP A 117 -4.08 4.70 12.96
N LEU A 118 -3.03 3.91 12.85
CA LEU A 118 -2.71 2.82 13.77
C LEU A 118 -1.75 3.24 14.88
N ALA A 119 -0.87 4.22 14.63
CA ALA A 119 0.18 4.62 15.56
C ALA A 119 -0.35 4.85 16.99
N GLY A 120 0.09 4.01 17.95
CA GLY A 120 -0.37 4.02 19.34
C GLY A 120 -1.77 3.49 19.59
N TYR A 121 -2.58 3.20 18.56
CA TYR A 121 -3.93 2.67 18.74
C TYR A 121 -3.88 1.20 19.19
N GLU A 122 -4.62 0.86 20.26
CA GLU A 122 -4.66 -0.49 20.80
C GLU A 122 -3.27 -1.11 21.04
N CYS A 123 -2.30 -0.29 21.45
CA CYS A 123 -0.89 -0.63 21.62
C CYS A 123 -0.13 -0.97 20.33
N TRP A 124 -0.62 -0.60 19.16
CA TRP A 124 0.12 -0.78 17.91
C TRP A 124 1.56 -0.24 18.07
N PRO A 125 2.60 -1.08 17.87
CA PRO A 125 3.95 -0.74 18.32
C PRO A 125 4.74 0.13 17.34
N PHE A 126 4.25 0.28 16.09
CA PHE A 126 5.00 0.94 15.05
C PHE A 126 4.51 2.37 14.82
N ASN A 127 5.38 3.35 15.10
CA ASN A 127 5.11 4.76 14.80
C ASN A 127 5.46 5.10 13.35
N HIS A 128 6.33 4.34 12.74
CA HIS A 128 6.76 4.46 11.36
C HIS A 128 6.99 3.07 10.77
N ILE A 129 6.65 2.91 9.50
CA ILE A 129 6.90 1.70 8.72
C ILE A 129 8.01 2.00 7.74
N ASN A 130 9.09 1.20 7.80
CA ASN A 130 10.18 1.29 6.84
C ASN A 130 9.87 0.38 5.64
N VAL A 131 10.17 0.86 4.45
CA VAL A 131 10.05 0.09 3.22
C VAL A 131 11.43 -0.07 2.59
N ASP A 132 11.91 -1.30 2.53
CA ASP A 132 13.15 -1.66 1.87
C ASP A 132 12.84 -2.12 0.43
N ILE A 133 13.43 -1.47 -0.57
CA ILE A 133 13.39 -1.97 -1.95
C ILE A 133 14.49 -3.02 -2.08
N VAL A 134 14.10 -4.25 -2.37
CA VAL A 134 15.02 -5.40 -2.39
C VAL A 134 15.22 -6.00 -3.78
N GLY A 135 14.41 -5.58 -4.75
CA GLY A 135 14.53 -6.03 -6.13
C GLY A 135 13.77 -5.14 -7.09
N CYS A 136 14.07 -5.29 -8.36
CA CYS A 136 13.41 -4.65 -9.48
C CYS A 136 13.29 -5.65 -10.63
N ALA A 137 12.12 -5.77 -11.21
CA ALA A 137 11.90 -6.65 -12.36
C ALA A 137 11.73 -5.82 -13.63
N VAL A 138 12.45 -6.21 -14.68
CA VAL A 138 12.43 -5.55 -15.98
C VAL A 138 12.37 -6.58 -17.10
N LYS A 139 11.78 -6.19 -18.22
CA LYS A 139 11.76 -7.02 -19.42
C LYS A 139 13.14 -7.12 -20.07
N ASP A 140 13.88 -6.03 -20.06
CA ASP A 140 15.18 -5.86 -20.68
C ASP A 140 15.98 -4.81 -19.91
N LYS A 141 17.14 -5.15 -19.38
CA LYS A 141 18.02 -4.25 -18.62
C LYS A 141 18.50 -3.04 -19.41
N SER A 142 18.51 -3.12 -20.73
CA SER A 142 18.92 -2.00 -21.58
C SER A 142 18.03 -0.75 -21.46
N ILE A 143 16.85 -0.89 -20.83
CA ILE A 143 15.95 0.24 -20.57
C ILE A 143 16.29 1.00 -19.28
N MET A 144 17.18 0.44 -18.46
CA MET A 144 17.54 1.01 -17.16
C MET A 144 18.61 2.08 -17.31
N ASP A 145 18.50 3.16 -16.52
CA ASP A 145 19.53 4.20 -16.44
C ASP A 145 20.66 3.84 -15.46
N TRP A 146 20.54 2.72 -14.74
CA TRP A 146 21.54 2.20 -13.83
C TRP A 146 21.72 0.69 -14.02
N SER A 147 22.84 0.17 -13.59
CA SER A 147 23.19 -1.27 -13.77
C SER A 147 23.68 -1.95 -12.49
N ASP A 148 23.74 -1.21 -11.38
CA ASP A 148 24.16 -1.73 -10.08
C ASP A 148 22.98 -2.18 -9.22
N ASP A 149 23.25 -2.79 -8.07
CA ASP A 149 22.25 -3.30 -7.12
C ASP A 149 21.83 -2.26 -6.06
N SER A 150 22.06 -0.95 -6.30
CA SER A 150 21.74 0.12 -5.34
C SER A 150 20.25 0.17 -4.97
N LEU A 151 19.38 -0.22 -5.90
CA LEU A 151 17.93 -0.35 -5.70
C LEU A 151 17.48 -1.84 -5.64
N GLY A 152 18.34 -2.71 -5.13
CA GLY A 152 18.09 -4.14 -5.05
C GLY A 152 18.44 -4.90 -6.33
N THR A 153 18.27 -6.20 -6.27
CA THR A 153 18.63 -7.09 -7.39
C THR A 153 17.76 -6.85 -8.61
N ILE A 154 18.37 -6.65 -9.78
CA ILE A 154 17.64 -6.48 -11.04
C ILE A 154 17.37 -7.85 -11.65
N TYR A 155 16.10 -8.22 -11.76
CA TYR A 155 15.62 -9.44 -12.42
C TYR A 155 15.16 -9.10 -13.84
N GLU A 156 15.77 -9.78 -14.82
CA GLU A 156 15.50 -9.52 -16.23
C GLU A 156 14.76 -10.70 -16.88
N GLY A 157 13.75 -10.39 -17.70
CA GLY A 157 13.09 -11.37 -18.57
C GLY A 157 12.15 -12.34 -17.86
N ILE A 158 11.91 -12.17 -16.55
CA ILE A 158 10.91 -12.95 -15.83
C ILE A 158 9.57 -12.25 -16.00
N LEU A 159 8.60 -12.91 -16.61
CA LEU A 159 7.30 -12.35 -16.94
C LEU A 159 6.18 -13.13 -16.24
N ASP A 160 5.10 -12.43 -15.93
CA ASP A 160 3.84 -13.05 -15.49
C ASP A 160 3.04 -13.61 -16.70
N GLY A 161 1.86 -14.16 -16.43
CA GLY A 161 0.98 -14.72 -17.48
C GLY A 161 0.45 -13.71 -18.48
N GLU A 162 0.55 -12.41 -18.18
CA GLU A 162 0.12 -11.29 -19.04
C GLU A 162 1.30 -10.59 -19.72
N GLY A 163 2.53 -11.07 -19.49
CA GLY A 163 3.75 -10.54 -20.08
C GLY A 163 4.34 -9.33 -19.37
N SER A 164 3.89 -9.03 -18.16
CA SER A 164 4.48 -7.98 -17.31
C SER A 164 5.69 -8.51 -16.53
N PRO A 165 6.76 -7.71 -16.36
CA PRO A 165 7.90 -8.12 -15.54
C PRO A 165 7.47 -8.40 -14.10
N LYS A 166 7.99 -9.48 -13.53
CA LYS A 166 7.81 -9.83 -12.12
C LYS A 166 9.10 -10.27 -11.46
N CYS A 167 9.21 -10.07 -10.14
CA CYS A 167 10.27 -10.70 -9.38
C CYS A 167 10.04 -12.22 -9.26
N PRO A 168 11.10 -13.03 -9.06
CA PRO A 168 10.98 -14.47 -8.98
C PRO A 168 10.05 -14.91 -7.85
N ASP A 169 9.22 -15.91 -8.11
CA ASP A 169 8.28 -16.46 -7.12
C ASP A 169 9.01 -17.04 -5.90
N GLU A 170 10.19 -17.64 -6.10
CA GLU A 170 11.05 -18.15 -5.04
C GLU A 170 11.60 -17.06 -4.12
N CYS A 171 11.48 -15.77 -4.47
CA CYS A 171 11.84 -14.66 -3.61
C CYS A 171 10.66 -14.11 -2.80
N TYR A 172 9.42 -14.53 -3.08
CA TYR A 172 8.25 -14.08 -2.35
C TYR A 172 8.10 -14.83 -1.03
N SER A 173 8.42 -14.17 0.07
CA SER A 173 8.52 -14.78 1.39
C SER A 173 7.18 -15.23 2.01
N ARG A 174 6.07 -14.58 1.66
CA ARG A 174 4.76 -14.83 2.27
C ARG A 174 4.85 -15.17 3.77
N GLN A 175 5.45 -14.27 4.55
CA GLN A 175 5.70 -14.42 6.01
C GLN A 175 6.51 -15.66 6.41
N GLY A 176 7.45 -16.07 5.59
CA GLY A 176 8.26 -17.27 5.85
C GLY A 176 7.52 -18.59 5.62
N GLN A 177 6.35 -18.56 4.98
CA GLN A 177 5.63 -19.77 4.56
C GLN A 177 6.21 -20.37 3.27
N THR A 178 6.97 -19.57 2.52
CA THR A 178 7.62 -20.00 1.29
C THR A 178 9.10 -20.24 1.55
N ASP A 179 9.66 -21.34 1.06
CA ASP A 179 11.11 -21.55 1.04
C ASP A 179 11.74 -20.56 0.06
N THR A 180 12.48 -19.61 0.57
CA THR A 180 13.18 -18.58 -0.22
C THR A 180 14.67 -18.86 -0.38
N SER A 181 15.13 -20.06 -0.06
CA SER A 181 16.55 -20.46 -0.18
C SER A 181 17.08 -20.39 -1.61
N GLY A 182 16.20 -20.51 -2.61
CA GLY A 182 16.51 -20.34 -4.03
C GLY A 182 16.61 -18.91 -4.53
N CYS A 183 16.20 -17.94 -3.70
CA CYS A 183 16.23 -16.52 -4.08
C CYS A 183 17.67 -16.02 -4.25
N LYS A 184 17.98 -15.46 -5.42
CA LYS A 184 19.31 -14.89 -5.70
C LYS A 184 19.55 -13.56 -5.03
N GLY A 185 18.48 -12.81 -4.71
CA GLY A 185 18.52 -11.54 -4.01
C GLY A 185 17.97 -11.66 -2.59
N LYS A 186 17.45 -10.56 -2.06
CA LYS A 186 16.76 -10.57 -0.79
C LYS A 186 15.29 -10.95 -1.00
N PRO A 187 14.71 -11.80 -0.13
CA PRO A 187 13.29 -12.07 -0.18
C PRO A 187 12.45 -10.81 0.02
N PHE A 188 11.29 -10.76 -0.62
CA PHE A 188 10.32 -9.68 -0.50
C PHE A 188 8.99 -10.20 0.07
N ASN A 189 8.23 -9.30 0.68
CA ASN A 189 6.91 -9.58 1.23
C ASN A 189 5.80 -9.14 0.28
N MET A 190 6.04 -8.06 -0.44
CA MET A 190 5.06 -7.41 -1.30
C MET A 190 5.71 -6.99 -2.63
N SER A 191 4.89 -6.83 -3.65
CA SER A 191 5.31 -6.31 -4.95
C SER A 191 4.45 -5.12 -5.35
N LEU A 192 5.04 -4.16 -6.04
CA LEU A 192 4.29 -3.16 -6.80
C LEU A 192 4.54 -3.42 -8.29
N TRP A 193 3.46 -3.55 -9.05
CA TRP A 193 3.49 -3.77 -10.50
C TRP A 193 2.83 -2.62 -11.26
N PRO A 194 3.55 -1.57 -11.67
CA PRO A 194 3.07 -0.70 -12.72
C PRO A 194 3.00 -1.50 -14.04
N SER A 195 1.82 -1.67 -14.58
CA SER A 195 1.60 -2.50 -15.78
C SER A 195 0.69 -1.82 -16.80
N THR A 196 0.77 -2.21 -18.05
CA THR A 196 -0.06 -1.64 -19.12
C THR A 196 -1.50 -2.16 -19.11
N SER A 197 -1.79 -3.17 -18.29
CA SER A 197 -3.13 -3.73 -18.10
C SER A 197 -3.28 -4.25 -16.68
N VAL A 198 -4.44 -4.04 -16.08
CA VAL A 198 -4.80 -4.50 -14.73
C VAL A 198 -6.08 -5.35 -14.76
N GLY A 199 -6.66 -5.50 -15.92
CA GLY A 199 -7.96 -6.11 -16.17
C GLY A 199 -8.91 -5.15 -16.86
N GLU A 200 -10.02 -5.65 -17.37
CA GLU A 200 -10.97 -4.84 -18.11
C GLU A 200 -11.64 -3.79 -17.20
N GLY A 201 -11.41 -2.52 -17.52
CA GLY A 201 -11.98 -1.37 -16.81
C GLY A 201 -11.39 -1.07 -15.44
N ALA A 202 -10.39 -1.84 -14.96
CA ALA A 202 -9.73 -1.58 -13.70
C ALA A 202 -8.48 -0.71 -13.86
N VAL A 203 -8.20 0.15 -12.88
CA VAL A 203 -6.98 0.95 -12.80
C VAL A 203 -5.98 0.40 -11.76
N GLY A 204 -6.45 -0.47 -10.88
CA GLY A 204 -5.64 -1.14 -9.86
C GLY A 204 -6.20 -2.49 -9.44
N THR A 205 -5.39 -3.27 -8.76
CA THR A 205 -5.75 -4.44 -7.99
C THR A 205 -4.71 -4.67 -6.90
N GLY A 206 -5.14 -5.07 -5.71
CA GLY A 206 -4.25 -5.23 -4.57
C GLY A 206 -4.68 -6.31 -3.61
N GLY A 207 -3.77 -6.63 -2.69
CA GLY A 207 -3.99 -7.64 -1.67
C GLY A 207 -2.76 -7.87 -0.81
N ASP A 208 -2.69 -9.05 -0.23
CA ASP A 208 -1.59 -9.49 0.65
C ASP A 208 -0.25 -9.66 -0.07
N TRP A 209 -0.27 -9.75 -1.37
CA TRP A 209 0.89 -9.92 -2.25
C TRP A 209 1.48 -8.57 -2.73
N GLY A 210 0.74 -7.49 -2.60
CA GLY A 210 1.12 -6.16 -3.07
C GLY A 210 0.04 -5.49 -3.92
N GLN A 211 0.48 -4.67 -4.86
CA GLN A 211 -0.40 -3.84 -5.69
C GLN A 211 0.04 -3.91 -7.16
N ARG A 212 -0.94 -3.95 -8.06
CA ARG A 212 -0.77 -3.80 -9.50
C ARG A 212 -1.58 -2.60 -9.96
N ILE A 213 -0.97 -1.66 -10.67
CA ILE A 213 -1.58 -0.39 -11.04
C ILE A 213 -1.32 -0.12 -12.52
N GLU A 214 -2.32 0.41 -13.22
CA GLU A 214 -2.16 0.86 -14.61
C GLU A 214 -1.08 1.94 -14.66
N VAL A 215 -0.07 1.77 -15.52
CA VAL A 215 1.16 2.55 -15.49
C VAL A 215 0.96 4.04 -15.76
N ASN A 216 0.06 4.41 -16.71
CA ASN A 216 -0.17 5.83 -16.99
C ASN A 216 -0.91 6.50 -15.83
N HIS A 217 -1.86 5.78 -15.22
CA HIS A 217 -2.55 6.25 -14.03
C HIS A 217 -1.58 6.40 -12.85
N PHE A 218 -0.70 5.43 -12.63
CA PHE A 218 0.34 5.52 -11.60
C PHE A 218 1.23 6.75 -11.79
N LEU A 219 1.68 7.02 -13.04
CA LEU A 219 2.54 8.14 -13.37
C LEU A 219 1.84 9.49 -13.23
N GLU A 220 0.55 9.58 -13.54
CA GLU A 220 -0.25 10.81 -13.36
C GLU A 220 -0.29 11.26 -11.89
N TYR A 221 -0.26 10.30 -10.97
CA TYR A 221 -0.35 10.57 -9.52
C TYR A 221 1.00 10.45 -8.81
N LEU A 222 2.10 10.24 -9.52
CA LEU A 222 3.41 9.97 -8.91
C LEU A 222 3.88 11.07 -7.94
N ASP A 223 3.63 12.33 -8.29
CA ASP A 223 4.03 13.51 -7.51
C ASP A 223 2.94 13.97 -6.51
N LYS A 224 1.87 13.21 -6.34
CA LYS A 224 0.81 13.57 -5.40
C LYS A 224 1.13 13.01 -4.01
N GLU A 225 0.78 13.79 -2.98
CA GLU A 225 0.90 13.36 -1.58
C GLU A 225 0.10 12.07 -1.33
N HIS A 226 -1.09 11.98 -1.93
CA HIS A 226 -1.96 10.83 -1.88
C HIS A 226 -2.07 10.20 -3.29
N GLN A 227 -1.53 9.01 -3.44
CA GLN A 227 -1.71 8.20 -4.63
C GLN A 227 -2.96 7.33 -4.44
N MET A 228 -4.12 7.85 -4.83
CA MET A 228 -5.42 7.28 -4.54
C MET A 228 -5.49 5.77 -4.82
N THR A 229 -5.16 5.35 -6.05
CA THR A 229 -5.23 3.93 -6.42
C THR A 229 -4.28 3.08 -5.59
N LEU A 230 -3.04 3.54 -5.36
CA LEU A 230 -2.08 2.81 -4.53
C LEU A 230 -2.57 2.69 -3.08
N LEU A 231 -3.12 3.76 -2.51
CA LEU A 231 -3.73 3.73 -1.17
C LEU A 231 -4.90 2.77 -1.11
N HIS A 232 -5.80 2.81 -2.10
CA HIS A 232 -6.94 1.90 -2.21
C HIS A 232 -6.46 0.43 -2.22
N GLU A 233 -5.54 0.10 -3.11
CA GLU A 233 -5.03 -1.25 -3.24
C GLU A 233 -4.24 -1.73 -2.00
N MET A 234 -3.55 -0.82 -1.29
CA MET A 234 -2.97 -1.12 0.03
C MET A 234 -4.05 -1.43 1.07
N GLY A 235 -5.20 -0.75 1.00
CA GLY A 235 -6.35 -1.02 1.87
C GLY A 235 -6.80 -2.47 1.80
N HIS A 236 -6.86 -3.06 0.61
CA HIS A 236 -7.14 -4.49 0.43
C HIS A 236 -6.09 -5.37 1.10
N GLY A 237 -4.81 -4.98 1.04
CA GLY A 237 -3.73 -5.69 1.74
C GLY A 237 -3.90 -5.69 3.27
N PHE A 238 -4.53 -4.68 3.84
CA PHE A 238 -4.93 -4.65 5.25
C PHE A 238 -6.21 -5.44 5.54
N GLY A 239 -6.99 -5.80 4.51
CA GLY A 239 -8.25 -6.53 4.66
C GLY A 239 -9.50 -5.66 4.55
N LEU A 240 -9.40 -4.43 4.04
CA LEU A 240 -10.58 -3.59 3.82
C LEU A 240 -11.35 -4.05 2.56
N PRO A 241 -12.69 -3.97 2.58
CA PRO A 241 -13.52 -4.32 1.44
C PRO A 241 -13.66 -3.14 0.48
N GLU A 242 -14.18 -3.42 -0.73
CA GLU A 242 -14.70 -2.40 -1.64
C GLU A 242 -15.90 -1.67 -1.02
N MET A 243 -15.78 -0.37 -0.80
CA MET A 243 -16.85 0.43 -0.20
C MET A 243 -17.77 1.10 -1.25
N TYR A 244 -17.42 1.07 -2.53
CA TYR A 244 -18.36 1.43 -3.62
C TYR A 244 -19.37 0.33 -3.92
N VAL A 245 -19.14 -0.88 -3.43
CA VAL A 245 -20.12 -1.98 -3.50
C VAL A 245 -21.19 -1.76 -2.45
N ALA A 246 -22.44 -1.57 -2.88
CA ALA A 246 -23.56 -1.20 -1.98
C ALA A 246 -23.78 -2.19 -0.83
N GLU A 247 -23.54 -3.48 -1.08
CA GLU A 247 -23.66 -4.57 -0.11
C GLU A 247 -22.62 -4.50 1.01
N ASN A 248 -21.53 -3.80 0.78
CA ASN A 248 -20.44 -3.65 1.76
C ASN A 248 -20.59 -2.37 2.60
N LYS A 249 -21.47 -1.45 2.19
CA LYS A 249 -21.58 -0.11 2.77
C LYS A 249 -22.92 0.11 3.46
N PRO A 250 -22.93 0.42 4.78
CA PRO A 250 -24.19 0.78 5.46
C PRO A 250 -24.67 2.18 5.02
N SER A 251 -25.95 2.42 5.13
CA SER A 251 -26.56 3.71 4.78
C SER A 251 -25.88 4.86 5.51
N GLY A 252 -25.59 5.94 4.77
CA GLY A 252 -24.96 7.14 5.30
C GLY A 252 -23.48 6.96 5.71
N TYR A 253 -22.83 5.90 5.25
CA TYR A 253 -21.38 5.79 5.43
C TYR A 253 -20.68 6.87 4.61
N PRO A 254 -19.67 7.59 5.18
CA PRO A 254 -18.99 8.65 4.46
C PRO A 254 -18.15 8.10 3.30
N THR A 255 -17.90 8.95 2.31
CA THR A 255 -16.97 8.63 1.23
C THR A 255 -15.57 8.42 1.80
N CYS A 256 -14.88 7.41 1.32
CA CYS A 256 -13.55 6.98 1.80
C CYS A 256 -12.68 6.52 0.62
N VAL A 257 -11.39 6.26 0.84
CA VAL A 257 -10.50 5.82 -0.26
C VAL A 257 -10.95 4.48 -0.84
N MET A 258 -11.52 3.61 0.00
CA MET A 258 -12.13 2.36 -0.46
C MET A 258 -13.46 2.56 -1.21
N ASP A 259 -13.96 3.80 -1.31
CA ASP A 259 -15.16 4.26 -2.03
C ASP A 259 -14.78 5.41 -2.98
N GLU A 260 -13.69 5.28 -3.72
CA GLU A 260 -13.23 6.20 -4.76
C GLU A 260 -12.91 7.65 -4.29
N ASN A 261 -12.66 7.89 -3.01
CA ASN A 261 -12.15 9.18 -2.55
C ASN A 261 -10.65 9.32 -2.84
N PHE A 262 -10.19 10.55 -3.10
CA PHE A 262 -8.78 10.83 -3.41
C PHE A 262 -7.84 10.79 -2.20
N SER A 263 -8.35 10.65 -0.99
CA SER A 263 -7.54 10.61 0.23
C SER A 263 -8.18 9.74 1.30
N LEU A 264 -7.34 9.29 2.24
CA LEU A 264 -7.79 8.61 3.44
C LEU A 264 -8.69 9.50 4.29
N THR A 265 -9.77 8.93 4.79
CA THR A 265 -10.76 9.61 5.61
C THR A 265 -10.99 8.87 6.94
N ASP A 266 -11.83 9.46 7.81
CA ASP A 266 -12.30 8.81 9.03
C ASP A 266 -12.93 7.43 8.75
N GLY A 267 -13.62 7.30 7.60
CA GLY A 267 -14.20 6.04 7.18
C GLY A 267 -13.16 4.93 7.06
N ASP A 268 -12.10 5.18 6.31
CA ASP A 268 -11.00 4.23 6.12
C ASP A 268 -10.29 3.91 7.42
N GLY A 269 -9.91 4.95 8.16
CA GLY A 269 -9.16 4.82 9.39
C GLY A 269 -9.89 3.99 10.45
N TRP A 270 -11.20 4.17 10.59
CA TRP A 270 -11.98 3.40 11.55
C TRP A 270 -12.24 1.95 11.10
N LEU A 271 -12.35 1.68 9.80
CA LEU A 271 -12.38 0.30 9.30
C LEU A 271 -11.04 -0.39 9.59
N LEU A 272 -9.91 0.26 9.30
CA LEU A 272 -8.59 -0.25 9.59
C LEU A 272 -8.41 -0.58 11.08
N ARG A 273 -8.84 0.32 11.98
CA ARG A 273 -8.83 0.12 13.43
C ARG A 273 -9.72 -1.04 13.86
N SER A 274 -10.91 -1.16 13.27
CA SER A 274 -11.81 -2.27 13.54
C SER A 274 -11.18 -3.63 13.21
N ILE A 275 -10.43 -3.70 12.12
CA ILE A 275 -9.66 -4.92 11.81
C ILE A 275 -8.68 -5.20 12.93
N LEU A 276 -7.83 -4.23 13.33
CA LEU A 276 -6.87 -4.42 14.41
C LEU A 276 -7.55 -4.85 15.72
N GLU A 277 -8.64 -4.21 16.13
CA GLU A 277 -9.43 -4.59 17.32
C GLU A 277 -9.79 -6.08 17.32
N ASN A 278 -10.18 -6.61 16.17
CA ASN A 278 -10.67 -7.98 16.05
C ASN A 278 -9.57 -9.03 15.85
N ILE A 279 -8.40 -8.65 15.32
CA ILE A 279 -7.29 -9.60 15.10
C ILE A 279 -6.13 -9.41 16.06
N LYS A 280 -6.16 -8.40 16.92
CA LYS A 280 -5.07 -8.05 17.86
C LYS A 280 -4.62 -9.24 18.71
N SER A 281 -5.55 -10.14 19.06
CA SER A 281 -5.22 -11.36 19.82
C SER A 281 -4.21 -12.28 19.15
N ARG A 282 -3.93 -12.08 17.86
CA ARG A 282 -2.90 -12.82 17.13
C ARG A 282 -1.48 -12.35 17.49
N TYR A 283 -1.35 -11.14 18.03
CA TYR A 283 -0.08 -10.45 18.20
C TYR A 283 0.28 -10.32 19.68
N LYS A 284 1.57 -10.14 19.92
CA LYS A 284 2.13 -9.88 21.26
C LYS A 284 2.86 -8.54 21.22
N PHE A 285 2.19 -7.48 21.60
CA PHE A 285 2.74 -6.16 21.82
C PHE A 285 1.93 -5.36 22.85
#